data_870fdd274d343d0730bb706e163f9033
#
_entry.id   870fdd274d343d0730bb706e163f9033
#
_cell.length_a   1.000
_cell.length_b   1.000
_cell.length_c   1.000
_cell.angle_alpha   90.00
_cell.angle_beta   90.00
_cell.angle_gamma   90.00
#
_symmetry.space_group_name_H-M   'P 1'
#
loop_
_entity.id
_entity.type
_entity.pdbx_description
1 polymer ?
#
loop_
_entity_poly.entity_id
_entity_poly.type
_entity_poly.pdbx_seq_one_letter_code
_entity_poly.pdbx_strand_id
1 'polypeptide(L)'
;RFQSGIKNTSSSFALLALCWLLDNWISGERGSALEKPIKILITLPCLFYLAQRPPQSRWLWHGAVVGAMGALAIAIFQASNHMDLVRIGGLRANGFTNAIQFGNIALLLATISLCGWNAAHSRENLWRLWLIIGFASGILASLLSGSRGGWLSLVIMAGLTCLYLILTRRWRPFILLTSICSLTVIGAAQVPQLHLQERIALAQHEVQAYQQRGEANTSIGARLQMWEFAWQLYKEKPLLGWTQSGYMEQKREALEENRVDPFLNEFNHPHNELLDTASKRGSVGLMILFAIYFIPFRAFWSRFIEAKHPEAKAAYLSGLVIPIAYFGFG
;
A
#
# COMPACT_ATOMS: atom_id res chain seq x y z
N ARG A 1 25.90 13.06 -0.90
CA ARG A 1 25.01 11.95 -0.43
C ARG A 1 23.53 12.18 -0.76
N PHE A 2 22.96 13.42 -0.68
CA PHE A 2 21.54 13.66 -1.05
C PHE A 2 21.31 13.46 -2.55
N GLN A 3 22.15 14.06 -3.38
CA GLN A 3 22.08 13.89 -4.83
C GLN A 3 22.29 12.44 -5.27
N SER A 4 23.12 11.66 -4.58
CA SER A 4 23.29 10.23 -4.87
C SER A 4 22.03 9.43 -4.55
N GLY A 5 21.34 9.73 -3.45
CA GLY A 5 20.06 9.10 -3.11
C GLY A 5 18.98 9.36 -4.15
N ILE A 6 18.85 10.62 -4.63
CA ILE A 6 17.90 10.98 -5.69
C ILE A 6 18.26 10.27 -7.01
N LYS A 7 19.52 10.28 -7.41
CA LYS A 7 19.98 9.57 -8.61
C LYS A 7 19.64 8.08 -8.55
N ASN A 8 19.93 7.42 -7.43
CA ASN A 8 19.64 5.99 -7.25
C ASN A 8 18.15 5.71 -7.28
N THR A 9 17.32 6.53 -6.62
CA THR A 9 15.85 6.41 -6.66
C THR A 9 15.34 6.62 -8.08
N SER A 10 15.77 7.68 -8.77
CA SER A 10 15.39 7.94 -10.16
C SER A 10 15.77 6.80 -11.10
N SER A 11 16.97 6.24 -10.91
CA SER A 11 17.43 5.08 -11.71
C SER A 11 16.56 3.85 -11.47
N SER A 12 16.13 3.58 -10.23
CA SER A 12 15.24 2.45 -9.92
C SER A 12 13.86 2.62 -10.58
N PHE A 13 13.29 3.83 -10.54
CA PHE A 13 12.03 4.12 -11.23
C PHE A 13 12.17 4.03 -12.75
N ALA A 14 13.27 4.52 -13.33
CA ALA A 14 13.54 4.38 -14.75
C ALA A 14 13.68 2.92 -15.17
N LEU A 15 14.39 2.10 -14.37
CA LEU A 15 14.54 0.66 -14.62
C LEU A 15 13.19 -0.07 -14.54
N LEU A 16 12.32 0.28 -13.60
CA LEU A 16 10.97 -0.29 -13.55
C LEU A 16 10.16 0.07 -14.78
N ALA A 17 10.16 1.35 -15.17
CA ALA A 17 9.45 1.78 -16.37
C ALA A 17 9.95 1.07 -17.62
N LEU A 18 11.28 0.91 -17.76
CA LEU A 18 11.90 0.15 -18.87
C LEU A 18 11.50 -1.31 -18.84
N CYS A 19 11.52 -1.96 -17.68
CA CYS A 19 11.10 -3.35 -17.53
C CYS A 19 9.65 -3.55 -17.98
N TRP A 20 8.75 -2.65 -17.59
CA TRP A 20 7.35 -2.70 -18.00
C TRP A 20 7.14 -2.37 -19.49
N LEU A 21 7.92 -1.43 -20.05
CA LEU A 21 7.89 -1.15 -21.49
C LEU A 21 8.38 -2.34 -22.31
N LEU A 22 9.42 -3.02 -21.87
CA LEU A 22 9.93 -4.24 -22.52
C LEU A 22 8.89 -5.38 -22.43
N ASP A 23 8.27 -5.58 -21.26
CA ASP A 23 7.21 -6.57 -21.09
C ASP A 23 6.03 -6.31 -22.04
N ASN A 24 5.55 -5.05 -22.09
CA ASN A 24 4.46 -4.66 -22.99
C ASN A 24 4.83 -4.80 -24.47
N TRP A 25 6.10 -4.48 -24.83
CA TRP A 25 6.58 -4.63 -26.20
C TRP A 25 6.67 -6.11 -26.62
N ILE A 26 7.20 -6.97 -25.76
CA ILE A 26 7.27 -8.43 -26.00
C ILE A 26 5.87 -9.03 -26.07
N SER A 27 4.97 -8.59 -25.19
CA SER A 27 3.58 -9.04 -25.14
C SER A 27 2.69 -8.49 -26.27
N GLY A 28 3.20 -7.56 -27.08
CA GLY A 28 2.42 -6.87 -28.11
C GLY A 28 1.30 -5.98 -27.57
N GLU A 29 1.32 -5.67 -26.27
CA GLU A 29 0.30 -4.85 -25.62
C GLU A 29 0.46 -3.36 -25.98
N ARG A 30 -0.66 -2.69 -26.24
CA ARG A 30 -0.73 -1.28 -26.63
C ARG A 30 -1.79 -0.54 -25.81
N GLY A 31 -1.86 0.78 -25.95
CA GLY A 31 -2.89 1.59 -25.32
C GLY A 31 -2.77 1.65 -23.80
N SER A 32 -3.75 1.14 -23.05
CA SER A 32 -3.80 1.23 -21.59
C SER A 32 -2.64 0.57 -20.85
N ALA A 33 -1.98 -0.42 -21.44
CA ALA A 33 -0.81 -1.07 -20.87
C ALA A 33 0.38 -0.11 -20.73
N LEU A 34 0.49 0.88 -21.60
CA LEU A 34 1.55 1.90 -21.56
C LEU A 34 1.33 2.96 -20.47
N GLU A 35 0.13 3.04 -19.91
CA GLU A 35 -0.22 4.08 -18.92
C GLU A 35 0.68 4.04 -17.68
N LYS A 36 0.93 2.86 -17.14
CA LYS A 36 1.75 2.69 -15.93
C LYS A 36 3.22 3.11 -16.14
N PRO A 37 3.94 2.61 -17.14
CA PRO A 37 5.34 3.02 -17.37
C PRO A 37 5.45 4.50 -17.75
N ILE A 38 4.51 5.06 -18.52
CA ILE A 38 4.51 6.49 -18.87
C ILE A 38 4.32 7.35 -17.62
N LYS A 39 3.40 7.02 -16.73
CA LYS A 39 3.22 7.74 -15.45
C LYS A 39 4.51 7.76 -14.64
N ILE A 40 5.23 6.65 -14.57
CA ILE A 40 6.52 6.60 -13.88
C ILE A 40 7.54 7.53 -14.56
N LEU A 41 7.66 7.50 -15.87
CA LEU A 41 8.59 8.37 -16.60
C LEU A 41 8.29 9.85 -16.42
N ILE A 42 7.01 10.24 -16.40
CA ILE A 42 6.58 11.63 -16.16
C ILE A 42 6.92 12.09 -14.74
N THR A 43 6.98 11.19 -13.76
CA THR A 43 7.37 11.58 -12.39
C THR A 43 8.86 11.93 -12.25
N LEU A 44 9.73 11.45 -13.15
CA LEU A 44 11.18 11.69 -13.06
C LEU A 44 11.56 13.19 -13.18
N PRO A 45 11.07 13.95 -14.16
CA PRO A 45 11.31 15.40 -14.22
C PRO A 45 10.82 16.13 -12.97
N CYS A 46 9.65 15.75 -12.45
CA CYS A 46 9.12 16.32 -11.22
C CYS A 46 10.05 16.06 -10.02
N LEU A 47 10.57 14.85 -9.92
CA LEU A 47 11.52 14.47 -8.87
C LEU A 47 12.80 15.31 -8.94
N PHE A 48 13.36 15.50 -10.15
CA PHE A 48 14.55 16.33 -10.35
C PHE A 48 14.29 17.81 -10.06
N TYR A 49 13.13 18.33 -10.46
CA TYR A 49 12.73 19.71 -10.16
C TYR A 49 12.61 19.95 -8.64
N LEU A 50 11.88 19.07 -7.93
CA LEU A 50 11.70 19.16 -6.48
C LEU A 50 13.02 18.96 -5.73
N ALA A 51 13.94 18.17 -6.26
CA ALA A 51 15.27 18.00 -5.69
C ALA A 51 16.13 19.28 -5.77
N GLN A 52 15.96 20.07 -6.84
CA GLN A 52 16.66 21.34 -7.00
C GLN A 52 15.99 22.48 -6.24
N ARG A 53 14.66 22.43 -6.10
CA ARG A 53 13.83 23.46 -5.45
C ARG A 53 12.90 22.82 -4.41
N PRO A 54 13.43 22.30 -3.30
CA PRO A 54 12.61 21.65 -2.29
C PRO A 54 11.64 22.67 -1.67
N PRO A 55 10.35 22.34 -1.60
CA PRO A 55 9.39 23.18 -0.89
C PRO A 55 9.66 23.15 0.61
N GLN A 56 9.13 24.13 1.35
CA GLN A 56 9.17 24.08 2.81
C GLN A 56 8.43 22.83 3.31
N SER A 57 8.99 22.13 4.28
CA SER A 57 8.46 20.86 4.82
C SER A 57 7.00 20.97 5.30
N ARG A 58 6.60 22.14 5.82
CA ARG A 58 5.23 22.39 6.30
C ARG A 58 4.17 22.23 5.21
N TRP A 59 4.49 22.56 3.95
CA TRP A 59 3.55 22.38 2.84
C TRP A 59 3.21 20.92 2.55
N LEU A 60 4.15 20.00 2.84
CA LEU A 60 3.88 18.57 2.74
C LEU A 60 2.75 18.16 3.69
N TRP A 61 2.82 18.58 4.94
CA TRP A 61 1.81 18.21 5.94
C TRP A 61 0.48 18.95 5.73
N HIS A 62 0.51 20.24 5.34
CA HIS A 62 -0.70 20.94 4.93
C HIS A 62 -1.39 20.23 3.76
N GLY A 63 -0.64 19.85 2.73
CA GLY A 63 -1.16 19.12 1.59
C GLY A 63 -1.74 17.75 1.98
N ALA A 64 -1.09 17.03 2.90
CA ALA A 64 -1.59 15.75 3.39
C ALA A 64 -2.92 15.92 4.16
N VAL A 65 -3.03 16.95 5.02
CA VAL A 65 -4.27 17.24 5.74
C VAL A 65 -5.40 17.61 4.79
N VAL A 66 -5.16 18.56 3.86
CA VAL A 66 -6.15 18.99 2.88
C VAL A 66 -6.58 17.82 1.99
N GLY A 67 -5.63 16.99 1.55
CA GLY A 67 -5.92 15.80 0.76
C GLY A 67 -6.75 14.77 1.54
N ALA A 68 -6.46 14.54 2.81
CA ALA A 68 -7.23 13.63 3.68
C ALA A 68 -8.65 14.14 3.91
N MET A 69 -8.83 15.46 4.16
CA MET A 69 -10.15 16.09 4.29
C MET A 69 -10.93 16.01 2.98
N GLY A 70 -10.29 16.24 1.83
CA GLY A 70 -10.90 16.09 0.52
C GLY A 70 -11.36 14.65 0.27
N ALA A 71 -10.53 13.67 0.62
CA ALA A 71 -10.92 12.26 0.54
C ALA A 71 -12.14 11.96 1.42
N LEU A 72 -12.18 12.46 2.66
CA LEU A 72 -13.34 12.30 3.53
C LEU A 72 -14.60 12.96 2.96
N ALA A 73 -14.48 14.17 2.43
CA ALA A 73 -15.61 14.87 1.81
C ALA A 73 -16.19 14.08 0.62
N ILE A 74 -15.33 13.54 -0.24
CA ILE A 74 -15.74 12.67 -1.36
C ILE A 74 -16.41 11.39 -0.84
N ALA A 75 -15.84 10.76 0.19
CA ALA A 75 -16.39 9.53 0.76
C ALA A 75 -17.78 9.76 1.38
N ILE A 76 -17.97 10.86 2.11
CA ILE A 76 -19.27 11.26 2.68
C ILE A 76 -20.27 11.55 1.56
N PHE A 77 -19.88 12.31 0.53
CA PHE A 77 -20.74 12.62 -0.60
C PHE A 77 -21.21 11.35 -1.34
N GLN A 78 -20.32 10.40 -1.59
CA GLN A 78 -20.67 9.12 -2.20
C GLN A 78 -21.57 8.28 -1.30
N ALA A 79 -21.30 8.24 0.02
CA ALA A 79 -22.11 7.52 0.97
C ALA A 79 -23.52 8.15 1.10
N SER A 80 -23.63 9.49 1.12
CA SER A 80 -24.92 10.18 1.28
C SER A 80 -25.84 10.03 0.08
N ASN A 81 -25.27 9.95 -1.13
CA ASN A 81 -26.04 9.79 -2.37
C ASN A 81 -26.54 8.35 -2.60
N HIS A 82 -26.02 7.36 -1.84
CA HIS A 82 -26.33 5.95 -2.00
C HIS A 82 -26.58 5.26 -0.65
N MET A 83 -27.33 5.93 0.25
CA MET A 83 -27.56 5.44 1.61
C MET A 83 -28.16 4.03 1.68
N ASP A 84 -29.02 3.68 0.73
CA ASP A 84 -29.63 2.34 0.70
C ASP A 84 -28.59 1.24 0.44
N LEU A 85 -27.64 1.50 -0.48
CA LEU A 85 -26.54 0.57 -0.78
C LEU A 85 -25.54 0.50 0.37
N VAL A 86 -25.29 1.62 1.06
CA VAL A 86 -24.44 1.65 2.27
C VAL A 86 -25.00 0.76 3.37
N ARG A 87 -26.31 0.84 3.61
CA ARG A 87 -27.01 0.02 4.63
C ARG A 87 -26.91 -1.48 4.38
N ILE A 88 -26.90 -1.90 3.11
CA ILE A 88 -26.74 -3.31 2.72
C ILE A 88 -25.25 -3.72 2.63
N GLY A 89 -24.29 -2.82 2.97
CA GLY A 89 -22.87 -3.07 2.88
C GLY A 89 -22.33 -3.15 1.44
N GLY A 90 -23.16 -2.77 0.45
CA GLY A 90 -22.82 -2.88 -0.99
C GLY A 90 -22.01 -1.68 -1.53
N LEU A 91 -22.19 -0.50 -0.96
CA LEU A 91 -21.46 0.69 -1.42
C LEU A 91 -20.14 0.86 -0.65
N ARG A 92 -19.09 1.02 -1.42
CA ARG A 92 -17.74 1.35 -0.93
C ARG A 92 -17.30 2.67 -1.57
N ALA A 93 -16.88 3.63 -0.76
CA ALA A 93 -16.32 4.87 -1.28
C ALA A 93 -15.06 4.57 -2.11
N ASN A 94 -15.05 5.02 -3.35
CA ASN A 94 -13.99 4.72 -4.32
C ASN A 94 -13.29 5.98 -4.89
N GLY A 95 -13.82 7.17 -4.57
CA GLY A 95 -13.33 8.42 -5.13
C GLY A 95 -13.41 8.41 -6.65
N PHE A 96 -12.27 8.68 -7.30
CA PHE A 96 -12.09 8.63 -8.75
C PHE A 96 -11.27 7.39 -9.20
N THR A 97 -11.10 6.40 -8.30
CA THR A 97 -10.30 5.20 -8.53
C THR A 97 -11.11 3.96 -8.13
N ASN A 98 -10.47 2.95 -7.58
CA ASN A 98 -11.16 1.86 -6.91
C ASN A 98 -11.12 2.06 -5.39
N ALA A 99 -12.04 1.41 -4.66
CA ALA A 99 -12.18 1.56 -3.22
C ALA A 99 -10.90 1.18 -2.44
N ILE A 100 -10.10 0.22 -2.97
CA ILE A 100 -8.86 -0.22 -2.33
C ILE A 100 -7.81 0.88 -2.42
N GLN A 101 -7.55 1.40 -3.62
CA GLN A 101 -6.58 2.48 -3.83
C GLN A 101 -6.99 3.75 -3.09
N PHE A 102 -8.27 4.09 -3.13
CA PHE A 102 -8.81 5.26 -2.42
C PHE A 102 -8.56 5.15 -0.91
N GLY A 103 -8.93 4.02 -0.30
CA GLY A 103 -8.72 3.79 1.13
C GLY A 103 -7.24 3.77 1.53
N ASN A 104 -6.38 3.20 0.70
CA ASN A 104 -4.94 3.15 0.93
C ASN A 104 -4.30 4.55 0.86
N ILE A 105 -4.67 5.36 -0.14
CA ILE A 105 -4.18 6.74 -0.27
C ILE A 105 -4.69 7.60 0.90
N ALA A 106 -5.95 7.48 1.29
CA ALA A 106 -6.50 8.20 2.44
C ALA A 106 -5.73 7.86 3.73
N LEU A 107 -5.38 6.59 3.94
CA LEU A 107 -4.60 6.12 5.07
C LEU A 107 -3.15 6.63 5.04
N LEU A 108 -2.55 6.67 3.86
CA LEU A 108 -1.21 7.25 3.66
C LEU A 108 -1.20 8.74 4.02
N LEU A 109 -2.16 9.51 3.54
CA LEU A 109 -2.30 10.94 3.85
C LEU A 109 -2.53 11.17 5.35
N ALA A 110 -3.36 10.33 6.00
CA ALA A 110 -3.55 10.35 7.44
C ALA A 110 -2.22 10.19 8.19
N THR A 111 -1.44 9.19 7.82
CA THR A 111 -0.16 8.89 8.48
C THR A 111 0.87 9.99 8.25
N ILE A 112 0.98 10.50 7.02
CA ILE A 112 1.87 11.64 6.70
C ILE A 112 1.47 12.86 7.53
N SER A 113 0.18 13.14 7.72
CA SER A 113 -0.30 14.23 8.57
C SER A 113 0.30 14.15 9.97
N LEU A 114 0.26 12.98 10.63
CA LEU A 114 0.84 12.81 11.96
C LEU A 114 2.36 12.94 12.01
N CYS A 115 3.07 12.65 10.93
CA CYS A 115 4.53 12.81 10.90
C CYS A 115 4.97 14.26 11.21
N GLY A 116 4.14 15.24 10.87
CA GLY A 116 4.37 16.66 11.17
C GLY A 116 4.26 17.06 12.64
N TRP A 117 3.87 16.13 13.54
CA TRP A 117 3.66 16.42 14.95
C TRP A 117 4.87 17.03 15.65
N ASN A 118 6.03 16.48 15.42
CA ASN A 118 7.27 16.91 16.05
C ASN A 118 7.88 18.16 15.39
N ALA A 119 7.33 18.61 14.25
CA ALA A 119 7.70 19.87 13.63
C ALA A 119 7.01 21.10 14.28
N ALA A 120 6.01 20.86 15.17
CA ALA A 120 5.35 21.92 15.92
C ALA A 120 6.27 22.49 16.99
N HIS A 121 6.30 23.83 17.11
CA HIS A 121 6.88 24.48 18.28
C HIS A 121 6.02 24.22 19.52
N SER A 122 6.60 24.37 20.72
CA SER A 122 5.95 24.00 21.98
C SER A 122 4.57 24.62 22.23
N ARG A 123 4.27 25.76 21.60
CA ARG A 123 3.00 26.51 21.76
C ARG A 123 2.06 26.43 20.55
N GLU A 124 2.36 25.67 19.52
CA GLU A 124 1.51 25.55 18.30
C GLU A 124 0.41 24.50 18.45
N ASN A 125 -0.52 24.70 19.38
CA ASN A 125 -1.63 23.78 19.58
C ASN A 125 -2.57 23.70 18.36
N LEU A 126 -2.77 24.82 17.65
CA LEU A 126 -3.57 24.86 16.42
C LEU A 126 -2.95 24.01 15.31
N TRP A 127 -1.62 24.01 15.21
CA TRP A 127 -0.90 23.13 14.28
C TRP A 127 -1.17 21.65 14.57
N ARG A 128 -1.06 21.28 15.84
CA ARG A 128 -1.32 19.89 16.26
C ARG A 128 -2.76 19.48 16.01
N LEU A 129 -3.72 20.38 16.31
CA LEU A 129 -5.13 20.15 16.02
C LEU A 129 -5.37 19.94 14.52
N TRP A 130 -4.75 20.77 13.67
CA TRP A 130 -4.81 20.65 12.22
C TRP A 130 -4.33 19.26 11.74
N LEU A 131 -3.21 18.75 12.26
CA LEU A 131 -2.69 17.43 11.94
C LEU A 131 -3.62 16.29 12.41
N ILE A 132 -4.23 16.44 13.60
CA ILE A 132 -5.22 15.48 14.12
C ILE A 132 -6.46 15.44 13.20
N ILE A 133 -6.94 16.58 12.73
CA ILE A 133 -8.06 16.65 11.79
C ILE A 133 -7.70 15.89 10.50
N GLY A 134 -6.52 16.08 9.93
CA GLY A 134 -6.05 15.36 8.77
C GLY A 134 -5.99 13.84 9.02
N PHE A 135 -5.42 13.44 10.15
CA PHE A 135 -5.35 12.03 10.52
C PHE A 135 -6.74 11.40 10.66
N ALA A 136 -7.62 12.01 11.42
CA ALA A 136 -8.99 11.53 11.62
C ALA A 136 -9.76 11.44 10.29
N SER A 137 -9.64 12.48 9.46
CA SER A 137 -10.29 12.53 8.14
C SER A 137 -9.83 11.38 7.23
N GLY A 138 -8.53 11.11 7.15
CA GLY A 138 -8.03 10.03 6.30
C GLY A 138 -8.39 8.64 6.83
N ILE A 139 -8.39 8.43 8.16
CA ILE A 139 -8.88 7.19 8.77
C ILE A 139 -10.35 6.97 8.44
N LEU A 140 -11.21 7.98 8.63
CA LEU A 140 -12.63 7.88 8.34
C LEU A 140 -12.90 7.63 6.84
N ALA A 141 -12.18 8.30 5.95
CA ALA A 141 -12.27 8.04 4.51
C ALA A 141 -11.88 6.60 4.15
N SER A 142 -10.80 6.07 4.76
CA SER A 142 -10.38 4.68 4.58
C SER A 142 -11.43 3.68 5.11
N LEU A 143 -12.06 3.98 6.25
CA LEU A 143 -13.16 3.16 6.78
C LEU A 143 -14.36 3.12 5.83
N LEU A 144 -14.77 4.29 5.31
CA LEU A 144 -15.88 4.39 4.36
C LEU A 144 -15.58 3.71 3.02
N SER A 145 -14.30 3.55 2.64
CA SER A 145 -13.91 2.76 1.47
C SER A 145 -14.11 1.25 1.68
N GLY A 146 -14.21 0.79 2.91
CA GLY A 146 -14.27 -0.63 3.26
C GLY A 146 -12.98 -1.39 2.88
N SER A 147 -11.90 -0.69 2.52
CA SER A 147 -10.62 -1.30 2.17
C SER A 147 -9.86 -1.69 3.44
N ARG A 148 -9.53 -2.99 3.56
CA ARG A 148 -8.81 -3.52 4.73
C ARG A 148 -7.34 -3.77 4.42
N GLY A 149 -6.97 -3.90 3.14
CA GLY A 149 -5.59 -4.18 2.73
C GLY A 149 -4.60 -3.14 3.24
N GLY A 150 -4.99 -1.86 3.20
CA GLY A 150 -4.15 -0.75 3.68
C GLY A 150 -3.85 -0.79 5.19
N TRP A 151 -4.67 -1.43 5.99
CA TRP A 151 -4.45 -1.54 7.43
C TRP A 151 -3.23 -2.38 7.80
N LEU A 152 -2.81 -3.30 6.89
CA LEU A 152 -1.56 -4.04 7.05
C LEU A 152 -0.35 -3.10 7.12
N SER A 153 -0.34 -2.03 6.35
CA SER A 153 0.74 -1.03 6.38
C SER A 153 0.83 -0.32 7.74
N LEU A 154 -0.30 -0.08 8.42
CA LEU A 154 -0.28 0.48 9.79
C LEU A 154 0.34 -0.50 10.78
N VAL A 155 0.05 -1.79 10.66
CA VAL A 155 0.66 -2.84 11.51
C VAL A 155 2.17 -2.87 11.29
N ILE A 156 2.62 -2.84 10.04
CA ILE A 156 4.05 -2.82 9.70
C ILE A 156 4.71 -1.57 10.28
N MET A 157 4.10 -0.39 10.11
CA MET A 157 4.63 0.87 10.65
C MET A 157 4.66 0.89 12.17
N ALA A 158 3.63 0.38 12.83
CA ALA A 158 3.61 0.23 14.29
C ALA A 158 4.73 -0.70 14.77
N GLY A 159 4.91 -1.84 14.11
CA GLY A 159 6.00 -2.79 14.39
C GLY A 159 7.38 -2.17 14.24
N LEU A 160 7.64 -1.44 13.14
CA LEU A 160 8.91 -0.73 12.93
C LEU A 160 9.12 0.38 13.97
N THR A 161 8.07 1.09 14.35
CA THR A 161 8.11 2.10 15.41
C THR A 161 8.44 1.46 16.75
N CYS A 162 7.80 0.35 17.10
CA CYS A 162 8.10 -0.42 18.29
C CYS A 162 9.57 -0.88 18.31
N LEU A 163 10.05 -1.44 17.21
CA LEU A 163 11.44 -1.86 17.07
C LEU A 163 12.41 -0.69 17.29
N TYR A 164 12.15 0.47 16.65
CA TYR A 164 12.94 1.68 16.85
C TYR A 164 12.95 2.13 18.32
N LEU A 165 11.79 2.11 18.99
CA LEU A 165 11.69 2.52 20.39
C LEU A 165 12.42 1.57 21.33
N ILE A 166 12.40 0.25 21.05
CA ILE A 166 13.16 -0.77 21.78
C ILE A 166 14.67 -0.54 21.60
N LEU A 167 15.13 -0.42 20.36
CA LEU A 167 16.55 -0.25 20.03
C LEU A 167 17.13 1.05 20.63
N THR A 168 16.30 2.09 20.72
CA THR A 168 16.70 3.39 21.35
C THR A 168 16.40 3.45 22.85
N ARG A 169 15.96 2.35 23.45
CA ARG A 169 15.61 2.23 24.87
C ARG A 169 14.59 3.28 25.34
N ARG A 170 13.67 3.68 24.48
CA ARG A 170 12.62 4.66 24.80
C ARG A 170 11.36 3.93 25.29
N TRP A 171 11.42 3.41 26.51
CA TRP A 171 10.37 2.55 27.06
C TRP A 171 9.01 3.24 27.27
N ARG A 172 9.01 4.51 27.68
CA ARG A 172 7.73 5.26 27.91
C ARG A 172 6.86 5.33 26.64
N PRO A 173 7.32 5.86 25.48
CA PRO A 173 6.52 5.88 24.27
C PRO A 173 6.26 4.47 23.71
N PHE A 174 7.14 3.50 23.95
CA PHE A 174 6.91 2.10 23.59
C PHE A 174 5.70 1.52 24.34
N ILE A 175 5.66 1.65 25.68
CA ILE A 175 4.54 1.18 26.49
C ILE A 175 3.24 1.92 26.09
N LEU A 176 3.29 3.22 25.86
CA LEU A 176 2.13 3.99 25.43
C LEU A 176 1.57 3.49 24.10
N LEU A 177 2.44 3.31 23.09
CA LEU A 177 2.04 2.82 21.76
C LEU A 177 1.44 1.42 21.84
N THR A 178 2.10 0.49 22.51
CA THR A 178 1.59 -0.88 22.68
C THR A 178 0.30 -0.93 23.46
N SER A 179 0.14 -0.11 24.50
CA SER A 179 -1.10 0.01 25.25
C SER A 179 -2.26 0.54 24.37
N ILE A 180 -2.01 1.59 23.58
CA ILE A 180 -3.02 2.13 22.65
C ILE A 180 -3.41 1.05 21.62
N CYS A 181 -2.45 0.38 21.00
CA CYS A 181 -2.73 -0.69 20.04
C CYS A 181 -3.55 -1.83 20.69
N SER A 182 -3.15 -2.28 21.88
CA SER A 182 -3.87 -3.32 22.61
C SER A 182 -5.30 -2.90 23.00
N LEU A 183 -5.48 -1.71 23.51
CA LEU A 183 -6.80 -1.18 23.86
C LEU A 183 -7.69 -1.04 22.61
N THR A 184 -7.11 -0.63 21.47
CA THR A 184 -7.86 -0.54 20.20
C THR A 184 -8.32 -1.93 19.75
N VAL A 185 -7.46 -2.95 19.81
CA VAL A 185 -7.79 -4.33 19.43
C VAL A 185 -8.84 -4.91 20.38
N ILE A 186 -8.67 -4.73 21.69
CA ILE A 186 -9.63 -5.19 22.71
C ILE A 186 -10.96 -4.47 22.54
N GLY A 187 -10.95 -3.14 22.36
CA GLY A 187 -12.17 -2.36 22.13
C GLY A 187 -12.89 -2.80 20.85
N ALA A 188 -12.17 -3.00 19.76
CA ALA A 188 -12.73 -3.51 18.51
C ALA A 188 -13.35 -4.90 18.68
N ALA A 189 -12.73 -5.77 19.49
CA ALA A 189 -13.27 -7.11 19.77
C ALA A 189 -14.58 -7.08 20.59
N GLN A 190 -14.83 -6.00 21.34
CA GLN A 190 -16.05 -5.82 22.13
C GLN A 190 -17.21 -5.19 21.33
N VAL A 191 -16.96 -4.74 20.09
CA VAL A 191 -18.00 -4.16 19.24
C VAL A 191 -18.67 -5.26 18.42
N PRO A 192 -19.92 -5.68 18.78
CA PRO A 192 -20.61 -6.79 18.11
C PRO A 192 -20.79 -6.57 16.61
N GLN A 193 -20.99 -5.31 16.19
CA GLN A 193 -21.22 -4.94 14.78
C GLN A 193 -20.00 -5.22 13.88
N LEU A 194 -18.83 -5.43 14.45
CA LEU A 194 -17.61 -5.78 13.68
C LEU A 194 -17.57 -7.26 13.32
N HIS A 195 -18.35 -8.11 14.01
CA HIS A 195 -18.43 -9.56 13.76
C HIS A 195 -17.05 -10.24 13.65
N LEU A 196 -16.07 -9.79 14.47
CA LEU A 196 -14.66 -10.21 14.32
C LEU A 196 -14.49 -11.71 14.48
N GLN A 197 -15.18 -12.31 15.46
CA GLN A 197 -15.08 -13.76 15.71
C GLN A 197 -15.65 -14.56 14.55
N GLU A 198 -16.81 -14.16 14.02
CA GLU A 198 -17.44 -14.80 12.85
C GLU A 198 -16.56 -14.68 11.62
N ARG A 199 -15.91 -13.53 11.43
CA ARG A 199 -14.97 -13.30 10.31
C ARG A 199 -13.71 -14.15 10.42
N ILE A 200 -13.17 -14.32 11.63
CA ILE A 200 -12.02 -15.19 11.86
C ILE A 200 -12.42 -16.65 11.61
N ALA A 201 -13.57 -17.08 12.13
CA ALA A 201 -14.09 -18.42 11.91
C ALA A 201 -14.35 -18.68 10.41
N LEU A 202 -14.96 -17.71 9.71
CA LEU A 202 -15.17 -17.80 8.26
C LEU A 202 -13.84 -17.93 7.50
N ALA A 203 -12.85 -17.08 7.84
CA ALA A 203 -11.54 -17.14 7.21
C ALA A 203 -10.85 -18.50 7.42
N GLN A 204 -10.93 -19.04 8.65
CA GLN A 204 -10.41 -20.39 8.95
C GLN A 204 -11.13 -21.47 8.16
N HIS A 205 -12.46 -21.38 8.06
CA HIS A 205 -13.27 -22.32 7.28
C HIS A 205 -12.91 -22.26 5.79
N GLU A 206 -12.78 -21.05 5.19
CA GLU A 206 -12.38 -20.89 3.79
C GLU A 206 -10.99 -21.47 3.49
N VAL A 207 -10.00 -21.24 4.40
CA VAL A 207 -8.67 -21.83 4.28
C VAL A 207 -8.73 -23.37 4.35
N GLN A 208 -9.48 -23.94 5.29
CA GLN A 208 -9.65 -25.38 5.42
C GLN A 208 -10.38 -25.97 4.21
N ALA A 209 -11.43 -25.31 3.73
CA ALA A 209 -12.17 -25.72 2.53
C ALA A 209 -11.27 -25.76 1.30
N TYR A 210 -10.41 -24.75 1.13
CA TYR A 210 -9.41 -24.75 0.06
C TYR A 210 -8.40 -25.89 0.20
N GLN A 211 -7.83 -26.07 1.39
CA GLN A 211 -6.82 -27.11 1.63
C GLN A 211 -7.35 -28.54 1.47
N GLN A 212 -8.60 -28.80 1.89
CA GLN A 212 -9.16 -30.15 1.90
C GLN A 212 -9.92 -30.50 0.62
N ARG A 213 -10.55 -29.51 -0.04
CA ARG A 213 -11.48 -29.72 -1.14
C ARG A 213 -11.14 -28.92 -2.41
N GLY A 214 -10.10 -28.06 -2.35
CA GLY A 214 -9.73 -27.18 -3.46
C GLY A 214 -10.76 -26.09 -3.76
N GLU A 215 -11.66 -25.77 -2.80
CA GLU A 215 -12.72 -24.76 -3.01
C GLU A 215 -12.14 -23.36 -3.18
N ALA A 216 -11.99 -22.92 -4.43
CA ALA A 216 -11.49 -21.59 -4.77
C ALA A 216 -12.60 -20.52 -4.90
N ASN A 217 -13.86 -20.92 -4.92
CA ASN A 217 -15.01 -20.00 -5.05
C ASN A 217 -15.33 -19.25 -3.74
N THR A 218 -14.29 -18.80 -3.03
CA THR A 218 -14.39 -17.98 -1.83
C THR A 218 -13.36 -16.86 -1.91
N SER A 219 -13.51 -15.82 -1.07
CA SER A 219 -12.58 -14.67 -1.10
C SER A 219 -11.13 -15.06 -0.79
N ILE A 220 -10.90 -15.99 0.13
CA ILE A 220 -9.58 -16.47 0.51
C ILE A 220 -9.13 -17.59 -0.42
N GLY A 221 -10.02 -18.55 -0.75
CA GLY A 221 -9.72 -19.65 -1.65
C GLY A 221 -9.22 -19.18 -3.03
N ALA A 222 -9.91 -18.21 -3.63
CA ALA A 222 -9.48 -17.61 -4.89
C ALA A 222 -8.07 -17.01 -4.82
N ARG A 223 -7.75 -16.29 -3.74
CA ARG A 223 -6.40 -15.73 -3.55
C ARG A 223 -5.35 -16.82 -3.39
N LEU A 224 -5.62 -17.84 -2.58
CA LEU A 224 -4.69 -18.94 -2.38
C LEU A 224 -4.41 -19.66 -3.71
N GLN A 225 -5.43 -19.93 -4.50
CA GLN A 225 -5.25 -20.57 -5.80
C GLN A 225 -4.48 -19.66 -6.79
N MET A 226 -4.81 -18.36 -6.85
CA MET A 226 -4.04 -17.40 -7.65
C MET A 226 -2.57 -17.34 -7.23
N TRP A 227 -2.29 -17.38 -5.92
CA TRP A 227 -0.92 -17.35 -5.41
C TRP A 227 -0.16 -18.63 -5.70
N GLU A 228 -0.83 -19.78 -5.57
CA GLU A 228 -0.24 -21.08 -5.92
C GLU A 228 0.07 -21.15 -7.41
N PHE A 229 -0.87 -20.73 -8.27
CA PHE A 229 -0.67 -20.68 -9.71
C PHE A 229 0.49 -19.73 -10.09
N ALA A 230 0.51 -18.51 -9.55
CA ALA A 230 1.59 -17.56 -9.81
C ALA A 230 2.96 -18.09 -9.33
N TRP A 231 2.99 -18.80 -8.19
CA TRP A 231 4.20 -19.42 -7.66
C TRP A 231 4.69 -20.58 -8.52
N GLN A 232 3.79 -21.40 -9.07
CA GLN A 232 4.14 -22.46 -10.02
C GLN A 232 4.78 -21.87 -11.29
N LEU A 233 4.18 -20.85 -11.87
CA LEU A 233 4.71 -20.15 -13.03
C LEU A 233 6.10 -19.55 -12.76
N TYR A 234 6.30 -18.96 -11.57
CA TYR A 234 7.62 -18.46 -11.18
C TYR A 234 8.67 -19.58 -11.11
N LYS A 235 8.33 -20.76 -10.57
CA LYS A 235 9.26 -21.91 -10.52
C LYS A 235 9.67 -22.40 -11.91
N GLU A 236 8.78 -22.33 -12.88
CA GLU A 236 9.07 -22.76 -14.26
C GLU A 236 9.99 -21.77 -14.99
N LYS A 237 9.81 -20.46 -14.81
CA LYS A 237 10.64 -19.41 -15.40
C LYS A 237 11.16 -18.41 -14.37
N PRO A 238 12.11 -18.81 -13.50
CA PRO A 238 12.46 -18.02 -12.32
C PRO A 238 13.23 -16.73 -12.64
N LEU A 239 13.94 -16.62 -13.77
CA LEU A 239 14.79 -15.45 -14.06
C LEU A 239 14.00 -14.29 -14.64
N LEU A 240 13.27 -14.50 -15.74
CA LEU A 240 12.59 -13.45 -16.50
C LEU A 240 11.06 -13.55 -16.45
N GLY A 241 10.51 -14.64 -15.90
CA GLY A 241 9.07 -14.86 -15.82
C GLY A 241 8.42 -15.16 -17.19
N TRP A 242 7.10 -15.05 -17.23
CA TRP A 242 6.28 -15.41 -18.38
C TRP A 242 5.81 -14.21 -19.22
N THR A 243 6.10 -12.99 -18.84
CA THR A 243 5.48 -11.74 -19.32
C THR A 243 3.99 -11.64 -18.96
N GLN A 244 3.33 -10.50 -19.23
CA GLN A 244 1.90 -10.36 -19.00
C GLN A 244 1.10 -11.29 -19.93
N SER A 245 1.43 -11.32 -21.22
CA SER A 245 0.73 -12.19 -22.20
C SER A 245 0.96 -13.66 -21.91
N GLY A 246 2.16 -14.07 -21.58
CA GLY A 246 2.47 -15.46 -21.23
C GLY A 246 1.75 -15.92 -19.96
N TYR A 247 1.65 -15.05 -18.93
CA TYR A 247 0.85 -15.34 -17.74
C TYR A 247 -0.64 -15.60 -18.10
N MET A 248 -1.21 -14.75 -18.95
CA MET A 248 -2.60 -14.91 -19.38
C MET A 248 -2.82 -16.16 -20.23
N GLU A 249 -1.85 -16.50 -21.10
CA GLU A 249 -1.90 -17.73 -21.89
C GLU A 249 -1.84 -18.97 -21.00
N GLN A 250 -0.87 -19.02 -20.07
CA GLN A 250 -0.77 -20.13 -19.12
C GLN A 250 -2.02 -20.28 -18.23
N LYS A 251 -2.64 -19.15 -17.86
CA LYS A 251 -3.91 -19.19 -17.14
C LYS A 251 -5.04 -19.77 -18.00
N ARG A 252 -5.12 -19.40 -19.27
CA ARG A 252 -6.11 -19.95 -20.20
C ARG A 252 -5.93 -21.47 -20.38
N GLU A 253 -4.72 -21.93 -20.61
CA GLU A 253 -4.39 -23.36 -20.71
C GLU A 253 -4.78 -24.12 -19.43
N ALA A 254 -4.44 -23.55 -18.25
CA ALA A 254 -4.77 -24.14 -16.97
C ALA A 254 -6.29 -24.25 -16.73
N LEU A 255 -7.09 -23.30 -17.24
CA LEU A 255 -8.56 -23.34 -17.20
C LEU A 255 -9.11 -24.40 -18.15
N GLU A 256 -8.61 -24.49 -19.38
CA GLU A 256 -9.02 -25.49 -20.38
C GLU A 256 -8.72 -26.92 -19.90
N GLU A 257 -7.60 -27.11 -19.20
CA GLU A 257 -7.20 -28.41 -18.64
C GLU A 257 -7.81 -28.71 -17.26
N ASN A 258 -8.68 -27.84 -16.74
CA ASN A 258 -9.28 -27.93 -15.39
C ASN A 258 -8.24 -28.05 -14.25
N ARG A 259 -7.05 -27.47 -14.42
CA ARG A 259 -6.01 -27.41 -13.37
C ARG A 259 -6.28 -26.33 -12.33
N VAL A 260 -7.11 -25.36 -12.67
CA VAL A 260 -7.54 -24.26 -11.80
C VAL A 260 -9.06 -24.07 -11.89
N ASP A 261 -9.64 -23.54 -10.83
CA ASP A 261 -11.09 -23.29 -10.77
C ASP A 261 -11.51 -22.23 -11.81
N PRO A 262 -12.64 -22.43 -12.52
CA PRO A 262 -13.18 -21.46 -13.49
C PRO A 262 -13.35 -20.04 -12.94
N PHE A 263 -13.55 -19.88 -11.64
CA PHE A 263 -13.65 -18.59 -10.97
C PHE A 263 -12.40 -17.71 -11.16
N LEU A 264 -11.23 -18.31 -11.39
CA LEU A 264 -10.01 -17.56 -11.68
C LEU A 264 -10.05 -16.75 -12.97
N ASN A 265 -10.98 -17.07 -13.87
CA ASN A 265 -11.13 -16.33 -15.13
C ASN A 265 -11.48 -14.85 -14.90
N GLU A 266 -12.14 -14.53 -13.80
CA GLU A 266 -12.51 -13.16 -13.43
C GLU A 266 -11.30 -12.26 -13.07
N PHE A 267 -10.13 -12.83 -12.79
CA PHE A 267 -8.97 -12.11 -12.28
C PHE A 267 -7.82 -12.10 -13.29
N ASN A 268 -7.28 -10.92 -13.56
CA ASN A 268 -6.13 -10.74 -14.48
C ASN A 268 -4.77 -10.67 -13.76
N HIS A 269 -4.77 -10.76 -12.44
CA HIS A 269 -3.56 -10.70 -11.60
C HIS A 269 -3.82 -11.35 -10.22
N PRO A 270 -2.78 -11.84 -9.53
CA PRO A 270 -2.92 -12.61 -8.29
C PRO A 270 -3.27 -11.78 -7.04
N HIS A 271 -3.54 -10.49 -7.15
CA HIS A 271 -3.76 -9.58 -6.02
C HIS A 271 -2.65 -9.63 -4.95
N ASN A 272 -1.43 -9.83 -5.40
CA ASN A 272 -0.20 -9.78 -4.62
C ASN A 272 0.93 -9.34 -5.55
N GLU A 273 1.45 -8.13 -5.33
CA GLU A 273 2.43 -7.49 -6.22
C GLU A 273 3.74 -8.29 -6.32
N LEU A 274 4.14 -8.98 -5.24
CA LEU A 274 5.34 -9.81 -5.25
C LEU A 274 5.15 -11.02 -6.17
N LEU A 275 4.04 -11.74 -6.05
CA LEU A 275 3.74 -12.91 -6.87
C LEU A 275 3.41 -12.53 -8.32
N ASP A 276 2.73 -11.40 -8.53
CA ASP A 276 2.49 -10.85 -9.87
C ASP A 276 3.80 -10.54 -10.59
N THR A 277 4.70 -9.86 -9.90
CA THR A 277 6.02 -9.55 -10.43
C THR A 277 6.87 -10.80 -10.64
N ALA A 278 6.85 -11.74 -9.68
CA ALA A 278 7.60 -12.98 -9.77
C ALA A 278 7.18 -13.83 -10.97
N SER A 279 5.88 -14.06 -11.14
CA SER A 279 5.35 -14.89 -12.24
C SER A 279 5.56 -14.25 -13.63
N LYS A 280 5.41 -12.93 -13.73
CA LYS A 280 5.47 -12.23 -15.02
C LYS A 280 6.87 -11.77 -15.41
N ARG A 281 7.73 -11.39 -14.44
CA ARG A 281 9.04 -10.76 -14.65
C ARG A 281 10.19 -11.43 -13.90
N GLY A 282 9.91 -12.55 -13.25
CA GLY A 282 10.89 -13.36 -12.54
C GLY A 282 11.66 -12.63 -11.44
N SER A 283 12.82 -13.19 -11.10
CA SER A 283 13.72 -12.62 -10.09
C SER A 283 14.28 -11.25 -10.49
N VAL A 284 14.44 -10.99 -11.78
CA VAL A 284 14.89 -9.67 -12.27
C VAL A 284 13.85 -8.62 -11.95
N GLY A 285 12.57 -8.89 -12.22
CA GLY A 285 11.47 -8.00 -11.84
C GLY A 285 11.38 -7.79 -10.33
N LEU A 286 11.52 -8.88 -9.55
CA LEU A 286 11.53 -8.79 -8.07
C LEU A 286 12.68 -7.93 -7.55
N MET A 287 13.89 -8.06 -8.08
CA MET A 287 15.02 -7.21 -7.68
C MET A 287 14.74 -5.72 -7.95
N ILE A 288 14.14 -5.41 -9.10
CA ILE A 288 13.75 -4.02 -9.42
C ILE A 288 12.65 -3.53 -8.46
N LEU A 289 11.65 -4.35 -8.19
CA LEU A 289 10.57 -4.03 -7.25
C LEU A 289 11.11 -3.78 -5.84
N PHE A 290 11.98 -4.65 -5.33
CA PHE A 290 12.63 -4.44 -4.04
C PHE A 290 13.51 -3.19 -4.02
N ALA A 291 14.22 -2.89 -5.10
CA ALA A 291 15.02 -1.67 -5.19
C ALA A 291 14.18 -0.40 -5.06
N ILE A 292 12.97 -0.38 -5.62
CA ILE A 292 12.03 0.75 -5.53
C ILE A 292 11.58 1.00 -4.09
N TYR A 293 11.39 -0.03 -3.30
CA TYR A 293 11.05 0.12 -1.88
C TYR A 293 12.27 0.37 -1.01
N PHE A 294 13.35 -0.38 -1.22
CA PHE A 294 14.50 -0.38 -0.32
C PHE A 294 15.41 0.85 -0.50
N ILE A 295 15.60 1.34 -1.72
CA ILE A 295 16.49 2.49 -1.97
C ILE A 295 15.93 3.77 -1.31
N PRO A 296 14.65 4.17 -1.52
CA PRO A 296 14.08 5.30 -0.82
C PRO A 296 14.04 5.09 0.70
N PHE A 297 13.63 3.89 1.14
CA PHE A 297 13.61 3.54 2.56
C PHE A 297 14.98 3.79 3.20
N ARG A 298 16.07 3.23 2.64
CA ARG A 298 17.43 3.42 3.14
C ARG A 298 17.86 4.89 3.12
N ALA A 299 17.52 5.60 2.05
CA ALA A 299 17.85 7.03 1.92
C ALA A 299 17.18 7.89 3.00
N PHE A 300 15.91 7.65 3.27
CA PHE A 300 15.16 8.37 4.31
C PHE A 300 15.56 7.90 5.72
N TRP A 301 15.81 6.62 5.91
CA TRP A 301 16.21 6.03 7.19
C TRP A 301 17.55 6.62 7.69
N SER A 302 18.59 6.64 6.85
CA SER A 302 19.88 7.21 7.23
C SER A 302 19.75 8.67 7.64
N ARG A 303 18.96 9.45 6.88
CA ARG A 303 18.71 10.87 7.18
C ARG A 303 17.86 11.08 8.43
N PHE A 304 16.87 10.22 8.66
CA PHE A 304 16.06 10.26 9.87
C PHE A 304 16.91 10.06 11.13
N ILE A 305 17.89 9.15 11.11
CA ILE A 305 18.80 8.91 12.23
C ILE A 305 19.77 10.08 12.42
N GLU A 306 20.34 10.61 11.34
CA GLU A 306 21.31 11.70 11.36
C GLU A 306 20.68 13.06 11.68
N ALA A 307 19.38 13.23 11.48
CA ALA A 307 18.69 14.50 11.65
C ALA A 307 18.69 14.96 13.12
N LYS A 308 19.16 16.18 13.36
CA LYS A 308 19.15 16.83 14.68
C LYS A 308 17.92 17.72 14.90
N HIS A 309 17.45 18.37 13.83
CA HIS A 309 16.30 19.26 13.89
C HIS A 309 14.98 18.48 13.83
N PRO A 310 14.03 18.74 14.74
CA PRO A 310 12.74 18.04 14.80
C PRO A 310 11.96 18.09 13.49
N GLU A 311 11.95 19.23 12.80
CA GLU A 311 11.25 19.41 11.52
C GLU A 311 11.88 18.53 10.41
N ALA A 312 13.20 18.51 10.29
CA ALA A 312 13.89 17.64 9.34
C ALA A 312 13.62 16.16 9.62
N LYS A 313 13.62 15.80 10.90
CA LYS A 313 13.30 14.44 11.34
C LYS A 313 11.87 14.04 10.98
N ALA A 314 10.92 14.93 11.17
CA ALA A 314 9.53 14.75 10.77
C ALA A 314 9.37 14.58 9.24
N ALA A 315 10.09 15.39 8.46
CA ALA A 315 10.07 15.29 7.00
C ALA A 315 10.66 13.95 6.50
N TYR A 316 11.78 13.50 7.07
CA TYR A 316 12.34 12.19 6.72
C TYR A 316 11.45 11.02 7.16
N LEU A 317 10.76 11.14 8.30
CA LEU A 317 9.77 10.18 8.73
C LEU A 317 8.60 10.10 7.74
N SER A 318 8.11 11.25 7.24
CA SER A 318 7.09 11.28 6.18
C SER A 318 7.56 10.55 4.91
N GLY A 319 8.84 10.71 4.55
CA GLY A 319 9.43 9.99 3.42
C GLY A 319 9.55 8.49 3.65
N LEU A 320 9.78 8.02 4.88
CA LEU A 320 9.81 6.60 5.24
C LEU A 320 8.43 5.94 5.16
N VAL A 321 7.39 6.67 5.51
CA VAL A 321 6.01 6.15 5.48
C VAL A 321 5.62 5.67 4.09
N ILE A 322 6.06 6.35 3.02
CA ILE A 322 5.66 6.06 1.66
C ILE A 322 6.07 4.64 1.20
N PRO A 323 7.37 4.26 1.18
CA PRO A 323 7.76 2.91 0.75
C PRO A 323 7.20 1.81 1.66
N ILE A 324 7.07 2.07 2.97
CA ILE A 324 6.48 1.12 3.92
C ILE A 324 4.99 0.90 3.62
N ALA A 325 4.25 1.98 3.41
CA ALA A 325 2.83 1.91 3.10
C ALA A 325 2.58 1.17 1.78
N TYR A 326 3.29 1.53 0.72
CA TYR A 326 3.14 0.87 -0.57
C TYR A 326 3.55 -0.61 -0.54
N PHE A 327 4.57 -0.98 0.22
CA PHE A 327 4.89 -2.39 0.45
C PHE A 327 3.75 -3.15 1.14
N GLY A 328 3.05 -2.52 2.07
CA GLY A 328 1.88 -3.10 2.75
C GLY A 328 0.59 -3.07 1.93
N PHE A 329 0.53 -2.29 0.85
CA PHE A 329 -0.64 -2.21 -0.04
C PHE A 329 -0.64 -3.31 -1.12
N GLY A 330 0.54 -3.82 -1.50
CA GLY A 330 0.74 -4.85 -2.54
C GLY A 330 0.62 -6.25 -2.00
#